data_86f18c67f7d45a042a10d690aa49a97a
#
_entry.id   86f18c67f7d45a042a10d690aa49a97a
#
_cell.length_a   1.000
_cell.length_b   1.000
_cell.length_c   1.000
_cell.angle_alpha   90.00
_cell.angle_beta   90.00
_cell.angle_gamma   90.00
#
_symmetry.space_group_name_H-M   'P 1'
#
loop_
_entity.id
_entity.type
_entity.pdbx_description
1 polymer ?
#
loop_
_entity_poly.entity_id
_entity_poly.type
_entity_poly.pdbx_seq_one_letter_code
_entity_poly.pdbx_strand_id
1 'polypeptide(L)'
;KAEKHTISTTYKLTYDYAREVLNNKPADSELKERKVAAPPHLSKENQSMYVKGSEIYNREGHCVTCHQGNGKGLPDSGFPPLSGTKWVTGNQDRLIKVTLKGLMGPIEVLGKKYPGQVPMTPFEYMLKDDEIAAVLTYVRNSFDNKASPISTDQVSEIRKAYKDKIGLYSPEDLLKEHPLEK
;
A
#
# COMPACT_ATOMS: atom_id res chain seq x y z
N LYS A 1 40.33 17.62 22.92
CA LYS A 1 39.85 18.97 22.42
C LYS A 1 39.35 18.90 20.98
N ALA A 2 39.96 18.09 20.10
CA ALA A 2 39.53 17.94 18.70
C ALA A 2 38.14 17.27 18.56
N GLU A 3 37.86 16.22 19.35
CA GLU A 3 36.56 15.52 19.29
C GLU A 3 35.36 16.40 19.65
N LYS A 4 35.51 17.26 20.68
CA LYS A 4 34.40 18.18 21.05
C LYS A 4 34.06 19.18 19.96
N HIS A 5 35.07 19.60 19.17
CA HIS A 5 34.85 20.54 18.08
C HIS A 5 34.16 19.89 16.88
N THR A 6 34.52 18.65 16.56
CA THR A 6 33.90 17.88 15.46
C THR A 6 32.44 17.58 15.72
N ILE A 7 32.08 17.16 16.93
CA ILE A 7 30.70 16.89 17.33
C ILE A 7 29.83 18.17 17.26
N SER A 8 30.34 19.29 17.75
CA SER A 8 29.64 20.58 17.73
C SER A 8 29.39 21.06 16.29
N THR A 9 30.37 20.89 15.39
CA THR A 9 30.27 21.31 14.00
C THR A 9 29.25 20.42 13.23
N THR A 10 29.29 19.12 13.45
CA THR A 10 28.32 18.20 12.83
C THR A 10 26.89 18.47 13.29
N TYR A 11 26.69 18.70 14.58
CA TYR A 11 25.37 19.03 15.13
C TYR A 11 24.82 20.34 14.57
N LYS A 12 25.67 21.36 14.44
CA LYS A 12 25.28 22.65 13.85
C LYS A 12 24.89 22.50 12.38
N LEU A 13 25.67 21.75 11.58
CA LEU A 13 25.34 21.49 10.17
C LEU A 13 24.02 20.77 10.02
N THR A 14 23.73 19.76 10.86
CA THR A 14 22.47 19.04 10.84
C THR A 14 21.29 19.94 11.22
N TYR A 15 21.48 20.80 12.22
CA TYR A 15 20.46 21.76 12.66
C TYR A 15 20.19 22.83 11.58
N ASP A 16 21.24 23.39 10.98
CA ASP A 16 21.14 24.40 9.93
C ASP A 16 20.46 23.82 8.68
N TYR A 17 20.80 22.58 8.28
CA TYR A 17 20.12 21.86 7.20
C TYR A 17 18.64 21.60 7.50
N ALA A 18 18.32 21.12 8.69
CA ALA A 18 16.94 20.90 9.08
C ALA A 18 16.12 22.21 9.10
N ARG A 19 16.73 23.30 9.55
CA ARG A 19 16.11 24.63 9.55
C ARG A 19 15.89 25.15 8.13
N GLU A 20 16.83 24.95 7.23
CA GLU A 20 16.71 25.31 5.82
C GLU A 20 15.58 24.52 5.13
N VAL A 21 15.51 23.21 5.35
CA VAL A 21 14.42 22.36 4.85
C VAL A 21 13.06 22.81 5.40
N LEU A 22 12.97 23.19 6.66
CA LEU A 22 11.73 23.68 7.28
C LEU A 22 11.32 25.06 6.74
N ASN A 23 12.29 25.94 6.48
CA ASN A 23 12.03 27.28 5.94
C ASN A 23 11.71 27.27 4.45
N ASN A 24 12.20 26.25 3.72
CA ASN A 24 11.91 26.05 2.30
C ASN A 24 10.69 25.16 2.06
N LYS A 25 9.93 24.80 3.11
CA LYS A 25 8.63 24.18 2.89
C LYS A 25 7.79 25.08 2.01
N PRO A 26 7.23 24.56 0.89
CA PRO A 26 6.28 25.34 0.11
C PRO A 26 5.16 25.79 1.05
N ALA A 27 4.73 27.05 0.88
CA ALA A 27 3.60 27.56 1.65
C ALA A 27 2.42 26.59 1.52
N ASP A 28 1.63 26.42 2.58
CA ASP A 28 0.45 25.50 2.58
C ASP A 28 -0.51 25.76 1.39
N SER A 29 -0.45 26.97 0.81
CA SER A 29 -1.16 27.32 -0.43
C SER A 29 -0.61 26.64 -1.68
N GLU A 30 0.64 26.17 -1.67
CA GLU A 30 1.28 25.42 -2.79
C GLU A 30 1.15 23.91 -2.63
N LEU A 31 0.89 23.43 -1.43
CA LEU A 31 0.36 22.09 -1.15
C LEU A 31 -1.13 22.03 -1.53
N LYS A 32 -1.48 22.52 -2.74
CA LYS A 32 -2.77 22.20 -3.32
C LYS A 32 -2.86 20.70 -3.32
N GLU A 33 -3.73 20.19 -2.42
CA GLU A 33 -4.18 18.80 -2.45
C GLU A 33 -4.34 18.42 -3.91
N ARG A 34 -3.48 17.55 -4.43
CA ARG A 34 -3.71 16.98 -5.76
C ARG A 34 -4.98 16.16 -5.61
N LYS A 35 -6.13 16.81 -5.87
CA LYS A 35 -7.41 16.12 -5.87
C LYS A 35 -7.30 15.01 -6.90
N VAL A 36 -7.14 13.80 -6.41
CA VAL A 36 -7.09 12.61 -7.24
C VAL A 36 -8.47 12.48 -7.86
N ALA A 37 -8.55 12.64 -9.19
CA ALA A 37 -9.79 12.45 -9.91
C ALA A 37 -10.15 10.96 -9.93
N ALA A 38 -11.29 10.62 -9.35
CA ALA A 38 -11.78 9.25 -9.39
C ALA A 38 -12.24 8.85 -10.79
N PRO A 39 -12.03 7.59 -11.20
CA PRO A 39 -12.47 7.09 -12.50
C PRO A 39 -13.98 7.25 -12.69
N PRO A 40 -14.45 7.76 -13.86
CA PRO A 40 -15.85 8.05 -14.08
C PRO A 40 -16.76 6.81 -14.18
N HIS A 41 -16.18 5.62 -14.35
CA HIS A 41 -16.93 4.37 -14.36
C HIS A 41 -17.37 3.89 -12.97
N LEU A 42 -16.83 4.46 -11.90
CA LEU A 42 -17.23 4.19 -10.53
C LEU A 42 -18.50 4.97 -10.18
N SER A 43 -19.38 4.37 -9.35
CA SER A 43 -20.49 5.10 -8.73
C SER A 43 -19.98 6.26 -7.87
N LYS A 44 -20.83 7.24 -7.58
CA LYS A 44 -20.43 8.40 -6.73
C LYS A 44 -19.89 7.97 -5.35
N GLU A 45 -20.50 6.96 -4.76
CA GLU A 45 -20.04 6.37 -3.50
C GLU A 45 -18.63 5.78 -3.64
N ASN A 46 -18.42 4.95 -4.66
CA ASN A 46 -17.12 4.34 -4.93
C ASN A 46 -16.06 5.36 -5.36
N GLN A 47 -16.44 6.48 -5.97
CA GLN A 47 -15.55 7.59 -6.24
C GLN A 47 -15.05 8.24 -4.93
N SER A 48 -15.92 8.40 -3.93
CA SER A 48 -15.53 8.90 -2.62
C SER A 48 -14.59 7.92 -1.90
N MET A 49 -14.89 6.62 -1.97
CA MET A 49 -14.01 5.57 -1.45
C MET A 49 -12.65 5.56 -2.16
N TYR A 50 -12.63 5.74 -3.48
CA TYR A 50 -11.41 5.80 -4.28
C TYR A 50 -10.51 6.96 -3.83
N VAL A 51 -11.05 8.15 -3.64
CA VAL A 51 -10.30 9.33 -3.16
C VAL A 51 -9.72 9.06 -1.77
N LYS A 52 -10.54 8.59 -0.83
CA LYS A 52 -10.08 8.19 0.51
C LYS A 52 -8.98 7.12 0.43
N GLY A 53 -9.15 6.14 -0.45
CA GLY A 53 -8.17 5.07 -0.68
C GLY A 53 -6.84 5.59 -1.20
N SER A 54 -6.87 6.59 -2.08
CA SER A 54 -5.65 7.28 -2.56
C SER A 54 -4.88 7.94 -1.41
N GLU A 55 -5.57 8.61 -0.50
CA GLU A 55 -4.93 9.23 0.67
C GLU A 55 -4.28 8.17 1.58
N ILE A 56 -4.98 7.06 1.83
CA ILE A 56 -4.46 5.95 2.64
C ILE A 56 -3.25 5.31 1.97
N TYR A 57 -3.32 5.06 0.65
CA TYR A 57 -2.23 4.46 -0.12
C TYR A 57 -0.94 5.27 -0.01
N ASN A 58 -1.06 6.60 -0.05
CA ASN A 58 0.08 7.52 -0.08
C ASN A 58 0.57 7.95 1.33
N ARG A 59 0.00 7.44 2.42
CA ARG A 59 0.52 7.68 3.77
C ARG A 59 1.93 7.11 3.90
N GLU A 60 2.79 7.82 4.64
CA GLU A 60 4.12 7.34 4.97
C GLU A 60 4.05 5.99 5.72
N GLY A 61 4.92 5.05 5.36
CA GLY A 61 4.92 3.71 5.93
C GLY A 61 3.81 2.77 5.43
N HIS A 62 2.94 3.24 4.51
CA HIS A 62 1.90 2.42 3.90
C HIS A 62 2.29 1.89 2.51
N CYS A 63 1.31 1.59 1.69
CA CYS A 63 1.47 0.89 0.40
C CYS A 63 2.50 1.53 -0.54
N VAL A 64 2.52 2.86 -0.63
CA VAL A 64 3.40 3.63 -1.51
C VAL A 64 4.88 3.37 -1.25
N THR A 65 5.25 3.07 -0.01
CA THR A 65 6.65 2.84 0.39
C THR A 65 7.27 1.69 -0.40
N CYS A 66 6.53 0.60 -0.58
CA CYS A 66 7.00 -0.59 -1.30
C CYS A 66 6.50 -0.64 -2.75
N HIS A 67 5.23 -0.29 -2.98
CA HIS A 67 4.59 -0.42 -4.29
C HIS A 67 4.69 0.83 -5.16
N GLN A 68 5.27 1.90 -4.65
CA GLN A 68 5.52 3.19 -5.31
C GLN A 68 4.25 3.92 -5.77
N GLY A 69 4.34 5.24 -6.00
CA GLY A 69 3.19 6.06 -6.41
C GLY A 69 2.60 5.73 -7.78
N ASN A 70 3.32 4.98 -8.60
CA ASN A 70 2.89 4.50 -9.92
C ASN A 70 2.42 3.03 -9.92
N GLY A 71 2.42 2.36 -8.77
CA GLY A 71 2.00 0.97 -8.64
C GLY A 71 2.93 -0.06 -9.32
N LYS A 72 4.13 0.33 -9.75
CA LYS A 72 5.09 -0.56 -10.43
C LYS A 72 6.00 -1.32 -9.47
N GLY A 73 5.93 -0.98 -8.18
CA GLY A 73 6.81 -1.56 -7.17
C GLY A 73 8.28 -1.18 -7.34
N LEU A 74 9.12 -1.94 -6.68
CA LEU A 74 10.60 -1.89 -6.82
C LEU A 74 11.09 -3.32 -7.07
N PRO A 75 10.99 -3.83 -8.31
CA PRO A 75 11.26 -5.24 -8.62
C PRO A 75 12.65 -5.72 -8.24
N ASP A 76 13.65 -4.86 -8.32
CA ASP A 76 15.03 -5.21 -7.97
C ASP A 76 15.27 -5.26 -6.45
N SER A 77 14.38 -4.61 -5.69
CA SER A 77 14.34 -4.66 -4.22
C SER A 77 13.35 -5.72 -3.69
N GLY A 78 12.73 -6.52 -4.57
CA GLY A 78 11.82 -7.58 -4.19
C GLY A 78 10.36 -7.15 -3.98
N PHE A 79 10.00 -5.90 -4.29
CA PHE A 79 8.63 -5.41 -4.17
C PHE A 79 7.88 -5.51 -5.50
N PRO A 80 6.82 -6.35 -5.59
CA PRO A 80 6.11 -6.59 -6.83
C PRO A 80 5.23 -5.40 -7.25
N PRO A 81 4.90 -5.30 -8.56
CA PRO A 81 3.93 -4.33 -9.04
C PRO A 81 2.51 -4.67 -8.61
N LEU A 82 1.67 -3.64 -8.50
CA LEU A 82 0.21 -3.75 -8.34
C LEU A 82 -0.51 -3.55 -9.68
N SER A 83 0.17 -2.95 -10.65
CA SER A 83 -0.35 -2.67 -11.99
C SER A 83 -0.53 -3.96 -12.79
N GLY A 84 -1.71 -4.18 -13.39
CA GLY A 84 -1.99 -5.24 -14.37
C GLY A 84 -1.96 -6.67 -13.84
N THR A 85 -1.83 -6.88 -12.53
CA THR A 85 -1.67 -8.23 -11.96
C THR A 85 -2.99 -8.83 -11.48
N LYS A 86 -3.16 -10.14 -11.67
CA LYS A 86 -4.29 -10.91 -11.13
C LYS A 86 -4.29 -10.99 -9.59
N TRP A 87 -3.16 -10.76 -8.95
CA TRP A 87 -3.11 -10.59 -7.50
C TRP A 87 -3.98 -9.44 -7.00
N VAL A 88 -4.13 -8.38 -7.81
CA VAL A 88 -4.92 -7.19 -7.49
C VAL A 88 -6.30 -7.25 -8.15
N THR A 89 -6.37 -7.55 -9.46
CA THR A 89 -7.62 -7.42 -10.23
C THR A 89 -8.51 -8.65 -10.15
N GLY A 90 -7.97 -9.79 -9.71
CA GLY A 90 -8.68 -11.06 -9.58
C GLY A 90 -9.50 -11.17 -8.29
N ASN A 91 -9.44 -12.33 -7.64
CA ASN A 91 -10.24 -12.67 -6.46
C ASN A 91 -10.11 -11.65 -5.33
N GLN A 92 -11.24 -11.12 -4.89
CA GLN A 92 -11.32 -10.06 -3.87
C GLN A 92 -10.92 -10.57 -2.49
N ASP A 93 -11.35 -11.77 -2.12
CA ASP A 93 -11.08 -12.34 -0.80
C ASP A 93 -9.59 -12.60 -0.61
N ARG A 94 -8.92 -13.08 -1.68
CA ARG A 94 -7.45 -13.23 -1.69
C ARG A 94 -6.77 -11.90 -1.40
N LEU A 95 -7.16 -10.84 -2.10
CA LEU A 95 -6.58 -9.52 -1.93
C LEU A 95 -6.84 -8.94 -0.52
N ILE A 96 -8.06 -9.11 0.00
CA ILE A 96 -8.41 -8.67 1.36
C ILE A 96 -7.58 -9.44 2.39
N LYS A 97 -7.45 -10.76 2.26
CA LYS A 97 -6.64 -11.60 3.16
C LYS A 97 -5.17 -11.19 3.18
N VAL A 98 -4.58 -10.94 2.00
CA VAL A 98 -3.20 -10.43 1.89
C VAL A 98 -3.05 -9.10 2.63
N THR A 99 -4.01 -8.21 2.47
CA THR A 99 -3.94 -6.88 3.10
C THR A 99 -4.13 -6.96 4.61
N LEU A 100 -5.06 -7.79 5.08
CA LEU A 100 -5.31 -7.95 6.51
C LEU A 100 -4.13 -8.65 7.22
N LYS A 101 -3.71 -9.79 6.70
CA LYS A 101 -2.79 -10.71 7.40
C LYS A 101 -1.35 -10.65 6.90
N GLY A 102 -1.09 -9.91 5.82
CA GLY A 102 0.23 -9.88 5.19
C GLY A 102 0.57 -11.14 4.39
N LEU A 103 1.72 -11.10 3.74
CA LEU A 103 2.20 -12.19 2.88
C LEU A 103 3.71 -12.33 3.02
N MET A 104 4.20 -13.55 3.16
CA MET A 104 5.63 -13.85 3.19
C MET A 104 5.93 -15.12 2.38
N GLY A 105 7.00 -15.08 1.60
CA GLY A 105 7.45 -16.20 0.79
C GLY A 105 7.47 -15.90 -0.70
N PRO A 106 7.98 -16.83 -1.53
CA PRO A 106 8.17 -16.62 -2.95
C PRO A 106 6.83 -16.51 -3.68
N ILE A 107 6.74 -15.51 -4.56
CA ILE A 107 5.53 -15.21 -5.35
C ILE A 107 5.94 -14.92 -6.79
N GLU A 108 5.08 -15.29 -7.73
CA GLU A 108 5.22 -14.90 -9.12
C GLU A 108 4.19 -13.83 -9.47
N VAL A 109 4.66 -12.73 -10.06
CA VAL A 109 3.82 -11.63 -10.51
C VAL A 109 4.23 -11.24 -11.92
N LEU A 110 3.30 -11.31 -12.88
CA LEU A 110 3.53 -10.97 -14.29
C LEU A 110 4.75 -11.74 -14.89
N GLY A 111 4.90 -13.02 -14.54
CA GLY A 111 5.99 -13.87 -15.03
C GLY A 111 7.34 -13.64 -14.37
N LYS A 112 7.46 -12.66 -13.45
CA LYS A 112 8.68 -12.44 -12.67
C LYS A 112 8.54 -13.07 -11.28
N LYS A 113 9.58 -13.77 -10.83
CA LYS A 113 9.64 -14.35 -9.49
C LYS A 113 10.21 -13.33 -8.50
N TYR A 114 9.55 -13.22 -7.36
CA TYR A 114 9.94 -12.38 -6.21
C TYR A 114 10.22 -13.30 -5.04
N PRO A 115 11.37 -13.19 -4.37
CA PRO A 115 11.75 -14.14 -3.31
C PRO A 115 10.92 -14.02 -2.03
N GLY A 116 10.23 -12.89 -1.82
CA GLY A 116 9.39 -12.68 -0.64
C GLY A 116 10.15 -12.66 0.69
N GLN A 117 11.41 -12.22 0.68
CA GLN A 117 12.25 -12.10 1.88
C GLN A 117 11.77 -10.96 2.80
N VAL A 118 11.28 -9.87 2.20
CA VAL A 118 10.63 -8.77 2.92
C VAL A 118 9.14 -9.04 2.88
N PRO A 119 8.50 -9.28 4.03
CA PRO A 119 7.07 -9.56 4.08
C PRO A 119 6.24 -8.32 3.73
N MET A 120 5.09 -8.53 3.08
CA MET A 120 4.06 -7.51 3.06
C MET A 120 3.47 -7.35 4.46
N THR A 121 3.47 -6.13 4.96
CA THR A 121 2.98 -5.79 6.30
C THR A 121 1.49 -6.11 6.45
N PRO A 122 1.05 -6.77 7.54
CA PRO A 122 -0.35 -6.94 7.86
C PRO A 122 -0.96 -5.61 8.34
N PHE A 123 -2.09 -5.21 7.76
CA PHE A 123 -2.78 -3.97 8.12
C PHE A 123 -3.99 -4.19 9.04
N GLU A 124 -4.19 -5.41 9.53
CA GLU A 124 -5.34 -5.80 10.35
C GLU A 124 -5.58 -4.88 11.56
N TYR A 125 -4.50 -4.49 12.24
CA TYR A 125 -4.54 -3.65 13.44
C TYR A 125 -4.29 -2.16 13.15
N MET A 126 -3.94 -1.81 11.91
CA MET A 126 -3.57 -0.46 11.53
C MET A 126 -4.67 0.27 10.78
N LEU A 127 -5.53 -0.47 10.07
CA LEU A 127 -6.60 0.07 9.24
C LEU A 127 -7.96 -0.56 9.63
N LYS A 128 -8.98 0.28 9.67
CA LYS A 128 -10.38 -0.15 9.83
C LYS A 128 -10.92 -0.78 8.55
N ASP A 129 -12.07 -1.44 8.63
CA ASP A 129 -12.68 -2.13 7.48
C ASP A 129 -12.97 -1.18 6.32
N ASP A 130 -13.51 -0.01 6.61
CA ASP A 130 -13.78 1.02 5.61
C ASP A 130 -12.52 1.64 4.99
N GLU A 131 -11.41 1.67 5.72
CA GLU A 131 -10.12 2.12 5.22
C GLU A 131 -9.47 1.06 4.31
N ILE A 132 -9.56 -0.21 4.67
CA ILE A 132 -9.10 -1.32 3.81
C ILE A 132 -9.94 -1.38 2.53
N ALA A 133 -11.26 -1.30 2.64
CA ALA A 133 -12.15 -1.26 1.48
C ALA A 133 -11.81 -0.10 0.54
N ALA A 134 -11.54 1.09 1.10
CA ALA A 134 -11.18 2.28 0.35
C ALA A 134 -9.83 2.12 -0.37
N VAL A 135 -8.77 1.71 0.33
CA VAL A 135 -7.44 1.56 -0.30
C VAL A 135 -7.42 0.45 -1.35
N LEU A 136 -8.16 -0.65 -1.14
CA LEU A 136 -8.26 -1.71 -2.12
C LEU A 136 -9.11 -1.30 -3.34
N THR A 137 -10.17 -0.52 -3.15
CA THR A 137 -10.92 0.09 -4.25
C THR A 137 -10.03 1.01 -5.09
N TYR A 138 -9.17 1.82 -4.44
CA TYR A 138 -8.17 2.65 -5.12
C TYR A 138 -7.19 1.80 -5.93
N VAL A 139 -6.54 0.81 -5.32
CA VAL A 139 -5.54 -0.05 -5.99
C VAL A 139 -6.15 -0.82 -7.17
N ARG A 140 -7.38 -1.29 -7.04
CA ARG A 140 -8.11 -2.02 -8.09
C ARG A 140 -8.58 -1.13 -9.26
N ASN A 141 -8.54 0.18 -9.10
CA ASN A 141 -8.99 1.15 -10.12
C ASN A 141 -7.94 2.23 -10.45
N SER A 142 -6.68 2.00 -10.04
CA SER A 142 -5.51 2.81 -10.35
C SER A 142 -4.48 1.99 -11.12
N PHE A 143 -3.42 2.62 -11.60
CA PHE A 143 -2.28 1.92 -12.22
C PHE A 143 -2.70 1.06 -13.42
N ASP A 144 -3.59 1.59 -14.26
CA ASP A 144 -4.21 0.90 -15.40
C ASP A 144 -5.10 -0.30 -15.03
N ASN A 145 -5.36 -0.51 -13.74
CA ASN A 145 -6.33 -1.50 -13.28
C ASN A 145 -7.76 -0.97 -13.45
N LYS A 146 -8.67 -1.89 -13.81
CA LYS A 146 -10.11 -1.65 -13.86
C LYS A 146 -10.83 -2.89 -13.36
N ALA A 147 -11.16 -2.90 -12.07
CA ALA A 147 -11.81 -4.04 -11.43
C ALA A 147 -12.90 -3.56 -10.45
N SER A 148 -13.76 -4.48 -10.03
CA SER A 148 -14.84 -4.16 -9.09
C SER A 148 -14.30 -3.59 -7.76
N PRO A 149 -14.97 -2.59 -7.18
CA PRO A 149 -14.62 -2.05 -5.86
C PRO A 149 -14.78 -3.11 -4.77
N ILE A 150 -14.15 -2.88 -3.63
CA ILE A 150 -14.29 -3.71 -2.42
C ILE A 150 -15.25 -3.01 -1.47
N SER A 151 -16.21 -3.73 -0.90
CA SER A 151 -17.13 -3.18 0.10
C SER A 151 -16.57 -3.32 1.52
N THR A 152 -17.02 -2.44 2.41
CA THR A 152 -16.68 -2.51 3.85
C THR A 152 -17.17 -3.82 4.47
N ASP A 153 -18.36 -4.28 4.07
CA ASP A 153 -18.95 -5.52 4.57
C ASP A 153 -18.11 -6.75 4.21
N GLN A 154 -17.61 -6.84 2.97
CA GLN A 154 -16.69 -7.91 2.56
C GLN A 154 -15.42 -7.94 3.44
N VAL A 155 -14.83 -6.78 3.74
CA VAL A 155 -13.67 -6.71 4.61
C VAL A 155 -14.01 -7.16 6.03
N SER A 156 -15.15 -6.71 6.57
CA SER A 156 -15.63 -7.06 7.90
C SER A 156 -15.89 -8.56 8.04
N GLU A 157 -16.53 -9.18 7.05
CA GLU A 157 -16.79 -10.61 7.03
C GLU A 157 -15.50 -11.43 7.03
N ILE A 158 -14.54 -11.06 6.15
CA ILE A 158 -13.25 -11.76 6.08
C ILE A 158 -12.45 -11.55 7.37
N ARG A 159 -12.40 -10.34 7.92
CA ARG A 159 -11.72 -10.09 9.20
C ARG A 159 -12.27 -10.95 10.31
N LYS A 160 -13.61 -11.07 10.43
CA LYS A 160 -14.26 -11.91 11.43
C LYS A 160 -13.98 -13.40 11.19
N ALA A 161 -14.08 -13.87 9.95
CA ALA A 161 -13.87 -15.28 9.61
C ALA A 161 -12.43 -15.74 9.88
N TYR A 162 -11.44 -14.85 9.72
CA TYR A 162 -10.03 -15.17 9.87
C TYR A 162 -9.37 -14.52 11.11
N LYS A 163 -10.17 -14.09 12.09
CA LYS A 163 -9.68 -13.46 13.32
C LYS A 163 -8.65 -14.30 14.08
N ASP A 164 -8.84 -15.62 14.07
CA ASP A 164 -8.00 -16.57 14.80
C ASP A 164 -6.78 -17.06 13.98
N LYS A 165 -6.65 -16.61 12.72
CA LYS A 165 -5.46 -16.90 11.93
C LYS A 165 -4.27 -16.09 12.46
N ILE A 166 -3.29 -16.80 12.98
CA ILE A 166 -2.03 -16.22 13.46
C ILE A 166 -0.98 -16.25 12.35
N GLY A 167 -0.19 -15.18 12.25
CA GLY A 167 0.92 -15.06 11.32
C GLY A 167 0.51 -14.68 9.90
N LEU A 168 1.52 -14.51 9.06
CA LEU A 168 1.39 -14.12 7.66
C LEU A 168 0.85 -15.29 6.81
N TYR A 169 0.25 -14.98 5.67
CA TYR A 169 -0.01 -16.00 4.65
C TYR A 169 1.28 -16.39 3.95
N SER A 170 1.41 -17.68 3.63
CA SER A 170 2.28 -18.10 2.54
C SER A 170 1.54 -17.97 1.21
N PRO A 171 2.23 -17.64 0.10
CA PRO A 171 1.57 -17.64 -1.21
C PRO A 171 0.96 -18.99 -1.57
N GLU A 172 1.60 -20.09 -1.20
CA GLU A 172 1.12 -21.44 -1.46
C GLU A 172 -0.24 -21.71 -0.78
N ASP A 173 -0.35 -21.41 0.53
CA ASP A 173 -1.60 -21.64 1.26
C ASP A 173 -2.71 -20.74 0.74
N LEU A 174 -2.39 -19.48 0.47
CA LEU A 174 -3.36 -18.53 -0.05
C LEU A 174 -3.88 -18.92 -1.44
N LEU A 175 -3.01 -19.44 -2.31
CA LEU A 175 -3.39 -19.88 -3.65
C LEU A 175 -4.10 -21.24 -3.67
N LYS A 176 -3.96 -22.08 -2.63
CA LYS A 176 -4.82 -23.25 -2.43
C LYS A 176 -6.27 -22.85 -2.15
N GLU A 177 -6.45 -21.80 -1.32
CA GLU A 177 -7.78 -21.27 -1.02
C GLU A 177 -8.38 -20.48 -2.20
N HIS A 178 -7.56 -19.68 -2.86
CA HIS A 178 -7.95 -18.76 -3.94
C HIS A 178 -6.92 -18.80 -5.08
N PRO A 179 -7.02 -19.75 -6.01
CA PRO A 179 -6.13 -19.83 -7.16
C PRO A 179 -6.14 -18.54 -8.01
N LEU A 180 -5.04 -18.26 -8.71
CA LEU A 180 -5.02 -17.18 -9.70
C LEU A 180 -5.92 -17.56 -10.88
N GLU A 181 -6.71 -16.61 -11.32
CA GLU A 181 -7.56 -16.72 -12.50
C GLU A 181 -6.70 -16.77 -13.77
N LYS A 182 -7.07 -17.62 -14.71
CA LYS A 182 -6.41 -17.77 -16.03
C LYS A 182 -6.55 -16.51 -16.90
#